data_5471e813cb12ae2040b8d7b0df830b1c
#
_entry.id   5471e813cb12ae2040b8d7b0df830b1c
#
_cell.length_a   1.000
_cell.length_b   1.000
_cell.length_c   1.000
_cell.angle_alpha   90.00
_cell.angle_beta   90.00
_cell.angle_gamma   90.00
#
_symmetry.space_group_name_H-M   'P 1'
#
loop_
_entity.id
_entity.type
_entity.pdbx_description
1 polymer ?
#
loop_
_entity_poly.entity_id
_entity_poly.type
_entity_poly.pdbx_seq_one_letter_code
_entity_poly.pdbx_strand_id
1 'polypeptide(L)'
;IFYLLFFYFSTFGQNQNERILYVVDSIPVIEEPKEGFETLTESEIEKVEVIKDKKLIEVEGFKDLDSIIYVFTKEYSKRPDSLKAIPSTNKMTKRNGTWFLKDSEPYTGKFIDYYLNGKKEGEGYLFNGKLKGKRLFFHTNGNVSDEIEYENGLSNGIEKRFYKNGTLMQKGEFKNGKEIGIWEMYHPNGQLK
;
A
#
# COMPACT_ATOMS: atom_id res chain seq x y z
N ILE A 1 3.96 11.91 8.27
CA ILE A 1 5.19 11.10 8.17
C ILE A 1 6.40 11.96 8.45
N PHE A 2 6.52 13.14 7.85
CA PHE A 2 7.62 14.05 8.13
C PHE A 2 7.75 14.40 9.63
N TYR A 3 6.66 14.54 10.37
CA TYR A 3 6.72 14.90 11.79
C TYR A 3 7.32 13.80 12.69
N LEU A 4 7.18 12.53 12.39
CA LEU A 4 7.65 11.44 13.24
C LEU A 4 9.07 10.96 12.86
N LEU A 5 9.38 10.93 11.57
CA LEU A 5 10.77 10.76 11.11
C LEU A 5 11.64 11.96 11.53
N PHE A 6 11.07 13.18 11.61
CA PHE A 6 11.73 14.37 12.13
C PHE A 6 12.16 14.23 13.60
N PHE A 7 11.38 13.59 14.47
CA PHE A 7 11.73 13.42 15.88
C PHE A 7 12.91 12.45 16.08
N TYR A 8 13.00 11.38 15.28
CA TYR A 8 14.12 10.42 15.35
C TYR A 8 15.41 11.00 14.75
N PHE A 9 15.32 11.93 13.82
CA PHE A 9 16.45 12.52 13.11
C PHE A 9 16.80 13.95 13.54
N SER A 10 16.08 14.56 14.47
CA SER A 10 16.44 15.88 15.02
C SER A 10 17.78 15.88 15.77
N THR A 11 18.35 14.69 16.07
CA THR A 11 19.68 14.53 16.61
C THR A 11 20.80 14.48 15.55
N PHE A 12 20.44 14.29 14.27
CA PHE A 12 21.38 14.36 13.14
C PHE A 12 21.11 15.66 12.38
N GLY A 13 21.83 16.73 12.71
CA GLY A 13 21.69 18.08 12.16
C GLY A 13 21.21 18.11 10.70
N GLN A 14 19.95 18.46 10.50
CA GLN A 14 19.37 18.58 9.16
C GLN A 14 19.87 19.85 8.50
N ASN A 15 20.64 19.69 7.43
CA ASN A 15 20.80 20.74 6.44
C ASN A 15 19.50 20.80 5.62
N GLN A 16 18.85 21.94 5.55
CA GLN A 16 17.55 22.13 4.82
C GLN A 16 17.62 21.84 3.30
N ASN A 17 18.77 21.44 2.78
CA ASN A 17 19.03 21.16 1.36
C ASN A 17 19.37 19.70 1.06
N GLU A 18 19.34 18.78 2.04
CA GLU A 18 19.64 17.36 1.78
C GLU A 18 18.47 16.67 1.08
N ARG A 19 18.74 16.00 -0.05
CA ARG A 19 17.78 15.20 -0.82
C ARG A 19 17.78 13.77 -0.29
N ILE A 20 16.77 13.42 0.51
CA ILE A 20 16.66 12.15 1.22
C ILE A 20 15.51 11.33 0.65
N LEU A 21 15.79 10.08 0.30
CA LEU A 21 14.75 9.10 -0.02
C LEU A 21 14.49 8.21 1.20
N TYR A 22 13.23 8.09 1.58
CA TYR A 22 12.79 7.11 2.58
C TYR A 22 12.26 5.87 1.87
N VAL A 23 12.68 4.70 2.33
CA VAL A 23 12.21 3.40 1.85
C VAL A 23 11.67 2.63 3.04
N VAL A 24 10.36 2.48 3.13
CA VAL A 24 9.70 1.75 4.23
C VAL A 24 9.30 0.36 3.74
N ASP A 25 9.80 -0.68 4.42
CA ASP A 25 9.54 -2.09 4.07
C ASP A 25 9.80 -2.40 2.59
N SER A 26 10.89 -1.86 2.06
CA SER A 26 11.30 -1.94 0.65
C SER A 26 10.41 -1.15 -0.34
N ILE A 27 9.53 -0.27 0.13
CA ILE A 27 8.69 0.58 -0.72
C ILE A 27 9.19 2.03 -0.61
N PRO A 28 9.60 2.65 -1.73
CA PRO A 28 9.99 4.06 -1.73
C PRO A 28 8.80 4.95 -1.35
N VAL A 29 9.00 5.87 -0.42
CA VAL A 29 8.01 6.88 -0.05
C VAL A 29 8.30 8.13 -0.85
N ILE A 30 7.61 8.28 -1.98
CA ILE A 30 7.85 9.35 -2.97
C ILE A 30 6.93 10.55 -2.72
N GLU A 31 5.74 10.31 -2.15
CA GLU A 31 4.72 11.33 -1.91
C GLU A 31 4.42 11.45 -0.41
N GLU A 32 4.04 12.64 0.02
CA GLU A 32 3.49 12.81 1.35
C GLU A 32 2.20 11.98 1.50
N PRO A 33 2.03 11.27 2.64
CA PRO A 33 0.80 10.53 2.86
C PRO A 33 -0.38 11.50 2.89
N LYS A 34 -1.45 11.12 2.22
CA LYS A 34 -2.71 11.88 2.24
C LYS A 34 -3.22 11.98 3.68
N GLU A 35 -3.82 13.11 3.99
CA GLU A 35 -4.48 13.35 5.28
C GLU A 35 -5.43 12.20 5.62
N GLY A 36 -5.27 11.60 6.81
CA GLY A 36 -6.07 10.44 7.25
C GLY A 36 -5.40 9.07 7.09
N PHE A 37 -4.20 8.97 6.49
CA PHE A 37 -3.40 7.75 6.52
C PHE A 37 -2.76 7.59 7.90
N GLU A 38 -2.81 6.37 8.44
CA GLU A 38 -2.16 6.08 9.71
C GLU A 38 -0.65 6.25 9.57
N THR A 39 -0.10 7.11 10.40
CA THR A 39 1.33 7.42 10.44
C THR A 39 2.07 6.27 11.10
N LEU A 40 3.27 5.96 10.58
CA LEU A 40 4.21 5.06 11.22
C LEU A 40 4.70 5.68 12.54
N THR A 41 4.51 4.95 13.65
CA THR A 41 4.97 5.36 14.97
C THR A 41 6.34 4.75 15.30
N GLU A 42 7.09 5.38 16.19
CA GLU A 42 8.38 4.86 16.66
C GLU A 42 8.26 3.43 17.21
N SER A 43 7.17 3.13 17.92
CA SER A 43 6.90 1.80 18.48
C SER A 43 6.69 0.71 17.43
N GLU A 44 6.41 1.07 16.19
CA GLU A 44 6.21 0.13 15.07
C GLU A 44 7.49 -0.13 14.28
N ILE A 45 8.54 0.67 14.50
CA ILE A 45 9.84 0.51 13.84
C ILE A 45 10.66 -0.57 14.54
N GLU A 46 11.23 -1.48 13.76
CA GLU A 46 12.19 -2.49 14.20
C GLU A 46 13.62 -2.04 13.98
N LYS A 47 13.91 -1.49 12.79
CA LYS A 47 15.27 -1.16 12.36
C LYS A 47 15.26 0.02 11.40
N VAL A 48 16.32 0.83 11.50
CA VAL A 48 16.61 1.88 10.51
C VAL A 48 18.05 1.70 10.01
N GLU A 49 18.24 1.80 8.71
CA GLU A 49 19.54 1.81 8.05
C GLU A 49 19.68 3.06 7.20
N VAL A 50 20.87 3.68 7.25
CA VAL A 50 21.13 4.92 6.51
C VAL A 50 22.30 4.69 5.56
N ILE A 51 22.09 4.91 4.26
CA ILE A 51 23.14 4.89 3.24
C ILE A 51 23.45 6.32 2.84
N LYS A 52 24.71 6.72 3.01
CA LYS A 52 25.28 8.03 2.59
C LYS A 52 26.38 7.90 1.54
N ASP A 53 26.82 6.67 1.25
CA ASP A 53 27.80 6.42 0.22
C ASP A 53 27.18 6.65 -1.17
N LYS A 54 27.67 7.66 -1.89
CA LYS A 54 27.15 8.04 -3.21
C LYS A 54 27.24 6.92 -4.23
N LYS A 55 28.29 6.07 -4.18
CA LYS A 55 28.44 4.93 -5.10
C LYS A 55 27.35 3.87 -4.85
N LEU A 56 27.04 3.59 -3.58
CA LEU A 56 25.96 2.67 -3.24
C LEU A 56 24.60 3.23 -3.64
N ILE A 57 24.35 4.54 -3.46
CA ILE A 57 23.13 5.23 -3.88
C ILE A 57 22.95 5.14 -5.40
N GLU A 58 24.03 5.32 -6.18
CA GLU A 58 23.99 5.18 -7.65
C GLU A 58 23.74 3.74 -8.10
N VAL A 59 24.28 2.74 -7.39
CA VAL A 59 24.03 1.30 -7.67
C VAL A 59 22.55 0.95 -7.44
N GLU A 60 21.90 1.57 -6.46
CA GLU A 60 20.45 1.44 -6.23
C GLU A 60 19.59 2.16 -7.31
N GLY A 61 20.24 2.82 -8.27
CA GLY A 61 19.59 3.48 -9.41
C GLY A 61 19.16 4.93 -9.16
N PHE A 62 19.54 5.50 -8.02
CA PHE A 62 19.19 6.88 -7.68
C PHE A 62 20.37 7.80 -7.95
N LYS A 63 20.16 8.80 -8.81
CA LYS A 63 21.09 9.91 -9.02
C LYS A 63 20.62 11.08 -8.20
N ASP A 64 21.54 11.90 -7.75
CA ASP A 64 21.23 13.16 -7.07
C ASP A 64 20.62 13.08 -5.66
N LEU A 65 20.68 11.94 -4.97
CA LEU A 65 20.35 11.84 -3.56
C LEU A 65 21.61 12.01 -2.69
N ASP A 66 21.39 12.56 -1.50
CA ASP A 66 22.45 12.68 -0.48
C ASP A 66 22.41 11.52 0.51
N SER A 67 21.23 10.92 0.70
CA SER A 67 21.08 9.71 1.50
C SER A 67 19.82 8.91 1.14
N ILE A 68 19.86 7.59 1.44
CA ILE A 68 18.69 6.71 1.46
C ILE A 68 18.52 6.21 2.89
N ILE A 69 17.32 6.34 3.42
CA ILE A 69 16.94 5.87 4.75
C ILE A 69 15.97 4.71 4.61
N TYR A 70 16.43 3.50 4.94
CA TYR A 70 15.60 2.31 5.02
C TYR A 70 14.99 2.19 6.41
N VAL A 71 13.69 2.06 6.47
CA VAL A 71 12.92 1.84 7.69
C VAL A 71 12.24 0.48 7.58
N PHE A 72 12.51 -0.41 8.53
CA PHE A 72 11.87 -1.72 8.59
C PHE A 72 10.91 -1.76 9.76
N THR A 73 9.64 -2.10 9.47
CA THR A 73 8.62 -2.23 10.51
C THR A 73 8.71 -3.58 11.22
N LYS A 74 8.21 -3.66 12.45
CA LYS A 74 8.07 -4.92 13.20
C LYS A 74 7.20 -5.93 12.47
N GLU A 75 6.18 -5.46 11.77
CA GLU A 75 5.30 -6.31 10.95
C GLU A 75 6.03 -6.88 9.74
N TYR A 76 6.87 -6.10 9.06
CA TYR A 76 7.68 -6.59 7.95
C TYR A 76 8.70 -7.64 8.40
N SER A 77 9.35 -7.42 9.55
CA SER A 77 10.35 -8.34 10.08
C SER A 77 9.75 -9.72 10.38
N LYS A 78 8.50 -9.78 10.81
CA LYS A 78 7.77 -11.03 11.10
C LYS A 78 7.25 -11.75 9.85
N ARG A 79 7.20 -11.08 8.68
CA ARG A 79 6.68 -11.71 7.45
C ARG A 79 7.62 -12.81 6.98
N PRO A 80 7.09 -13.99 6.60
CA PRO A 80 7.88 -15.02 5.93
C PRO A 80 8.34 -14.52 4.54
N ASP A 81 9.45 -15.04 4.06
CA ASP A 81 10.05 -14.63 2.78
C ASP A 81 9.10 -14.87 1.58
N SER A 82 8.25 -15.90 1.68
CA SER A 82 7.21 -16.16 0.68
C SER A 82 6.22 -15.00 0.51
N LEU A 83 5.89 -14.28 1.59
CA LEU A 83 5.04 -13.09 1.53
C LEU A 83 5.83 -11.84 1.11
N LYS A 84 7.10 -11.73 1.53
CA LYS A 84 7.98 -10.63 1.09
C LYS A 84 8.26 -10.67 -0.42
N ALA A 85 8.24 -11.87 -1.01
CA ALA A 85 8.42 -12.06 -2.46
C ALA A 85 7.22 -11.63 -3.30
N ILE A 86 6.02 -11.49 -2.70
CA ILE A 86 4.84 -11.01 -3.43
C ILE A 86 4.97 -9.47 -3.60
N PRO A 87 4.93 -8.95 -4.85
CA PRO A 87 5.09 -7.52 -5.05
C PRO A 87 3.88 -6.73 -4.58
N SER A 88 4.12 -5.48 -4.19
CA SER A 88 3.09 -4.47 -3.97
C SER A 88 2.84 -3.66 -5.24
N THR A 89 1.61 -3.20 -5.44
CA THR A 89 1.30 -2.27 -6.55
C THR A 89 2.06 -0.95 -6.41
N ASN A 90 2.52 -0.58 -5.21
CA ASN A 90 3.37 0.58 -4.97
C ASN A 90 4.78 0.45 -5.57
N LYS A 91 5.18 -0.77 -5.99
CA LYS A 91 6.43 -1.05 -6.72
C LYS A 91 6.21 -1.22 -8.23
N MET A 92 4.99 -1.02 -8.70
CA MET A 92 4.61 -1.20 -10.10
C MET A 92 4.34 0.15 -10.75
N THR A 93 4.63 0.24 -12.03
CA THR A 93 4.22 1.38 -12.86
C THR A 93 2.86 1.09 -13.46
N LYS A 94 1.94 2.08 -13.42
CA LYS A 94 0.63 2.00 -14.06
C LYS A 94 0.57 2.90 -15.28
N ARG A 95 0.38 2.30 -16.47
CA ARG A 95 0.25 3.03 -17.74
C ARG A 95 -1.04 2.62 -18.45
N ASN A 96 -1.87 3.59 -18.81
CA ASN A 96 -3.17 3.35 -19.47
C ASN A 96 -4.03 2.28 -18.76
N GLY A 97 -4.05 2.33 -17.41
CA GLY A 97 -4.77 1.38 -16.58
C GLY A 97 -4.19 -0.03 -16.55
N THR A 98 -2.97 -0.24 -17.05
CA THR A 98 -2.25 -1.51 -17.03
C THR A 98 -1.05 -1.42 -16.10
N TRP A 99 -0.87 -2.41 -15.23
CA TRP A 99 0.20 -2.50 -14.25
C TRP A 99 1.39 -3.30 -14.79
N PHE A 100 2.59 -2.75 -14.59
CA PHE A 100 3.88 -3.32 -15.00
C PHE A 100 4.80 -3.45 -13.79
N LEU A 101 5.38 -4.64 -13.60
CA LEU A 101 6.49 -4.84 -12.69
C LEU A 101 7.78 -4.78 -13.51
N LYS A 102 8.69 -3.83 -13.26
CA LYS A 102 9.93 -3.64 -14.05
C LYS A 102 9.74 -3.19 -15.51
N ASP A 103 8.67 -2.50 -15.81
CA ASP A 103 8.44 -1.76 -17.08
C ASP A 103 8.44 -2.53 -18.41
N SER A 104 8.72 -3.85 -18.44
CA SER A 104 8.84 -4.61 -19.69
C SER A 104 7.53 -5.25 -20.12
N GLU A 105 6.88 -6.00 -19.22
CA GLU A 105 5.69 -6.77 -19.52
C GLU A 105 4.58 -6.50 -18.50
N PRO A 106 3.29 -6.53 -18.91
CA PRO A 106 2.18 -6.44 -17.99
C PRO A 106 2.27 -7.54 -16.93
N TYR A 107 2.16 -7.14 -15.67
CA TYR A 107 2.30 -8.09 -14.57
C TYR A 107 1.12 -9.07 -14.51
N THR A 108 1.43 -10.34 -14.31
CA THR A 108 0.45 -11.39 -14.01
C THR A 108 0.86 -12.09 -12.72
N GLY A 109 0.00 -12.01 -11.70
CA GLY A 109 0.26 -12.62 -10.40
C GLY A 109 -0.49 -11.96 -9.25
N LYS A 110 -0.30 -12.51 -8.05
CA LYS A 110 -0.78 -11.92 -6.81
C LYS A 110 0.01 -10.66 -6.48
N PHE A 111 -0.65 -9.71 -5.81
CA PHE A 111 0.00 -8.57 -5.18
C PHE A 111 -0.57 -8.37 -3.77
N ILE A 112 0.23 -7.76 -2.90
CA ILE A 112 -0.17 -7.37 -1.55
C ILE A 112 0.34 -5.96 -1.30
N ASP A 113 -0.58 -5.07 -0.95
CA ASP A 113 -0.29 -3.71 -0.53
C ASP A 113 -0.28 -3.63 1.01
N TYR A 114 0.55 -2.74 1.54
CA TYR A 114 0.73 -2.57 2.97
C TYR A 114 0.68 -1.10 3.34
N TYR A 115 0.06 -0.81 4.48
CA TYR A 115 0.19 0.48 5.14
C TYR A 115 1.65 0.76 5.54
N LEU A 116 1.98 2.01 5.79
CA LEU A 116 3.34 2.39 6.21
C LEU A 116 3.79 1.70 7.50
N ASN A 117 2.87 1.36 8.39
CA ASN A 117 3.18 0.60 9.61
C ASN A 117 3.36 -0.91 9.37
N GLY A 118 3.35 -1.35 8.11
CA GLY A 118 3.59 -2.72 7.72
C GLY A 118 2.37 -3.63 7.80
N LYS A 119 1.22 -3.20 8.30
CA LYS A 119 -0.01 -3.98 8.28
C LYS A 119 -0.56 -4.08 6.85
N LYS A 120 -1.24 -5.19 6.55
CA LYS A 120 -1.84 -5.41 5.24
C LYS A 120 -2.92 -4.35 4.96
N GLU A 121 -2.81 -3.66 3.83
CA GLU A 121 -3.78 -2.69 3.32
C GLU A 121 -4.71 -3.30 2.29
N GLY A 122 -4.17 -4.17 1.42
CA GLY A 122 -4.97 -4.82 0.40
C GLY A 122 -4.27 -6.00 -0.25
N GLU A 123 -5.03 -6.82 -0.96
CA GLU A 123 -4.51 -7.90 -1.78
C GLU A 123 -5.41 -8.17 -2.97
N GLY A 124 -4.84 -8.72 -4.02
CA GLY A 124 -5.59 -9.06 -5.23
C GLY A 124 -4.74 -9.83 -6.24
N TYR A 125 -5.27 -9.93 -7.44
CA TYR A 125 -4.62 -10.60 -8.55
C TYR A 125 -4.67 -9.71 -9.81
N LEU A 126 -3.57 -9.65 -10.51
CA LEU A 126 -3.46 -9.02 -11.82
C LEU A 126 -3.29 -10.11 -12.89
N PHE A 127 -4.01 -9.97 -13.99
CA PHE A 127 -3.83 -10.76 -15.20
C PHE A 127 -3.54 -9.82 -16.38
N ASN A 128 -2.40 -9.97 -17.01
CA ASN A 128 -1.94 -9.05 -18.05
C ASN A 128 -2.04 -7.56 -17.62
N GLY A 129 -1.62 -7.29 -16.38
CA GLY A 129 -1.65 -5.95 -15.82
C GLY A 129 -3.04 -5.39 -15.48
N LYS A 130 -4.10 -6.18 -15.55
CA LYS A 130 -5.47 -5.79 -15.22
C LYS A 130 -5.97 -6.53 -13.98
N LEU A 131 -6.70 -5.84 -13.11
CA LEU A 131 -7.35 -6.48 -11.97
C LEU A 131 -8.31 -7.57 -12.45
N LYS A 132 -8.21 -8.75 -11.83
CA LYS A 132 -9.06 -9.90 -12.12
C LYS A 132 -9.43 -10.65 -10.84
N GLY A 133 -10.72 -11.00 -10.71
CA GLY A 133 -11.25 -11.67 -9.53
C GLY A 133 -11.40 -10.75 -8.33
N LYS A 134 -11.42 -11.31 -7.15
CA LYS A 134 -11.68 -10.59 -5.91
C LYS A 134 -10.44 -9.78 -5.47
N ARG A 135 -10.65 -8.50 -5.17
CA ARG A 135 -9.72 -7.65 -4.45
C ARG A 135 -10.26 -7.38 -3.05
N LEU A 136 -9.40 -7.57 -2.05
CA LEU A 136 -9.69 -7.27 -0.64
C LEU A 136 -8.90 -6.03 -0.21
N PHE A 137 -9.55 -5.21 0.60
CA PHE A 137 -8.92 -4.14 1.36
C PHE A 137 -9.15 -4.39 2.85
N PHE A 138 -8.27 -3.88 3.68
CA PHE A 138 -8.31 -4.10 5.11
C PHE A 138 -8.24 -2.78 5.87
N HIS A 139 -8.98 -2.68 6.94
CA HIS A 139 -8.75 -1.67 7.96
C HIS A 139 -7.44 -1.94 8.71
N THR A 140 -6.87 -0.93 9.33
CA THR A 140 -5.63 -1.04 10.11
C THR A 140 -5.72 -1.94 11.33
N ASN A 141 -6.95 -2.30 11.78
CA ASN A 141 -7.16 -3.34 12.80
C ASN A 141 -7.14 -4.77 12.23
N GLY A 142 -6.96 -4.93 10.89
CA GLY A 142 -6.89 -6.21 10.19
C GLY A 142 -8.23 -6.77 9.69
N ASN A 143 -9.34 -6.15 10.04
CA ASN A 143 -10.64 -6.54 9.50
C ASN A 143 -10.76 -6.09 8.04
N VAL A 144 -11.48 -6.86 7.23
CA VAL A 144 -11.80 -6.47 5.84
C VAL A 144 -12.58 -5.15 5.86
N SER A 145 -12.16 -4.20 5.04
CA SER A 145 -12.88 -2.95 4.78
C SER A 145 -13.72 -3.02 3.53
N ASP A 146 -13.17 -3.64 2.45
CA ASP A 146 -13.86 -3.76 1.18
C ASP A 146 -13.57 -5.10 0.50
N GLU A 147 -14.58 -5.68 -0.12
CA GLU A 147 -14.50 -6.78 -1.10
C GLU A 147 -15.05 -6.28 -2.42
N ILE A 148 -14.26 -6.34 -3.49
CA ILE A 148 -14.68 -5.89 -4.82
C ILE A 148 -14.30 -6.95 -5.84
N GLU A 149 -15.22 -7.32 -6.72
CA GLU A 149 -14.95 -8.21 -7.84
C GLU A 149 -14.56 -7.42 -9.09
N TYR A 150 -13.53 -7.89 -9.79
CA TYR A 150 -12.98 -7.25 -10.98
C TYR A 150 -12.92 -8.22 -12.16
N GLU A 151 -13.20 -7.69 -13.34
CA GLU A 151 -12.91 -8.32 -14.62
C GLU A 151 -12.28 -7.28 -15.57
N ASN A 152 -11.12 -7.62 -16.15
CA ASN A 152 -10.38 -6.77 -17.07
C ASN A 152 -10.07 -5.35 -16.50
N GLY A 153 -9.86 -5.25 -15.19
CA GLY A 153 -9.54 -3.99 -14.50
C GLY A 153 -10.74 -3.12 -14.15
N LEU A 154 -11.95 -3.53 -14.47
CA LEU A 154 -13.20 -2.85 -14.11
C LEU A 154 -13.93 -3.63 -13.02
N SER A 155 -14.57 -2.93 -12.09
CA SER A 155 -15.45 -3.55 -11.11
C SER A 155 -16.58 -4.26 -11.85
N ASN A 156 -16.76 -5.58 -11.58
CA ASN A 156 -17.73 -6.40 -12.28
C ASN A 156 -18.15 -7.56 -11.37
N GLY A 157 -19.28 -7.43 -10.71
CA GLY A 157 -19.78 -8.33 -9.69
C GLY A 157 -20.12 -7.60 -8.39
N ILE A 158 -20.12 -8.32 -7.28
CA ILE A 158 -20.55 -7.80 -5.98
C ILE A 158 -19.44 -6.98 -5.34
N GLU A 159 -19.82 -5.79 -4.84
CA GLU A 159 -19.02 -5.00 -3.89
C GLU A 159 -19.66 -5.08 -2.50
N LYS A 160 -18.82 -5.25 -1.48
CA LYS A 160 -19.19 -5.14 -0.07
C LYS A 160 -18.21 -4.23 0.63
N ARG A 161 -18.73 -3.35 1.48
CA ARG A 161 -17.94 -2.53 2.41
C ARG A 161 -18.32 -2.86 3.83
N PHE A 162 -17.35 -2.77 4.73
CA PHE A 162 -17.53 -3.13 6.13
C PHE A 162 -17.03 -2.02 7.04
N TYR A 163 -17.68 -1.87 8.17
CA TYR A 163 -17.19 -1.04 9.27
C TYR A 163 -15.94 -1.65 9.92
N LYS A 164 -15.18 -0.86 10.67
CA LYS A 164 -14.00 -1.34 11.43
C LYS A 164 -14.31 -2.49 12.40
N ASN A 165 -15.56 -2.61 12.87
CA ASN A 165 -16.00 -3.72 13.71
C ASN A 165 -16.35 -5.01 12.92
N GLY A 166 -16.24 -4.99 11.59
CA GLY A 166 -16.53 -6.11 10.69
C GLY A 166 -18.01 -6.22 10.26
N THR A 167 -18.91 -5.35 10.76
CA THR A 167 -20.32 -5.32 10.33
C THR A 167 -20.40 -4.80 8.89
N LEU A 168 -21.27 -5.40 8.08
CA LEU A 168 -21.54 -4.94 6.72
C LEU A 168 -22.09 -3.50 6.76
N MET A 169 -21.45 -2.61 5.99
CA MET A 169 -21.82 -1.21 5.85
C MET A 169 -22.66 -0.97 4.60
N GLN A 170 -22.25 -1.59 3.49
CA GLN A 170 -22.86 -1.40 2.19
C GLN A 170 -22.63 -2.64 1.32
N LYS A 171 -23.62 -2.95 0.46
CA LYS A 171 -23.51 -4.03 -0.54
C LYS A 171 -24.25 -3.61 -1.79
N GLY A 172 -23.69 -3.89 -2.95
CA GLY A 172 -24.28 -3.65 -4.26
C GLY A 172 -23.57 -4.41 -5.36
N GLU A 173 -23.95 -4.15 -6.58
CA GLU A 173 -23.39 -4.82 -7.75
C GLU A 173 -22.87 -3.80 -8.76
N PHE A 174 -21.72 -4.13 -9.37
CA PHE A 174 -21.15 -3.43 -10.50
C PHE A 174 -21.20 -4.27 -11.77
N LYS A 175 -21.41 -3.60 -12.90
CA LYS A 175 -21.20 -4.17 -14.22
C LYS A 175 -20.37 -3.19 -15.08
N ASN A 176 -19.21 -3.66 -15.52
CA ASN A 176 -18.29 -2.86 -16.33
C ASN A 176 -17.97 -1.48 -15.71
N GLY A 177 -17.71 -1.46 -14.40
CA GLY A 177 -17.37 -0.24 -13.65
C GLY A 177 -18.54 0.68 -13.32
N LYS A 178 -19.78 0.28 -13.59
CA LYS A 178 -21.00 1.06 -13.27
C LYS A 178 -21.83 0.32 -12.23
N GLU A 179 -22.35 1.07 -11.27
CA GLU A 179 -23.33 0.56 -10.31
C GLU A 179 -24.60 0.11 -11.02
N ILE A 180 -25.11 -1.05 -10.63
CA ILE A 180 -26.38 -1.60 -11.12
C ILE A 180 -27.23 -2.14 -9.97
N GLY A 181 -28.54 -2.31 -10.21
CA GLY A 181 -29.45 -2.91 -9.24
C GLY A 181 -29.67 -2.05 -7.99
N ILE A 182 -29.99 -2.74 -6.89
CA ILE A 182 -30.28 -2.13 -5.60
C ILE A 182 -29.02 -2.15 -4.73
N TRP A 183 -28.73 -1.02 -4.11
CA TRP A 183 -27.67 -0.88 -3.10
C TRP A 183 -28.29 -0.89 -1.72
N GLU A 184 -27.85 -1.81 -0.90
CA GLU A 184 -28.25 -1.95 0.50
C GLU A 184 -27.24 -1.24 1.41
N MET A 185 -27.73 -0.47 2.35
CA MET A 185 -26.90 0.21 3.37
C MET A 185 -27.32 -0.24 4.76
N TYR A 186 -26.35 -0.35 5.67
CA TYR A 186 -26.56 -0.84 7.02
C TYR A 186 -25.98 0.10 8.07
N HIS A 187 -26.57 0.12 9.23
CA HIS A 187 -26.02 0.79 10.41
C HIS A 187 -24.89 -0.06 11.04
N PRO A 188 -24.02 0.54 11.89
CA PRO A 188 -22.96 -0.22 12.57
C PRO A 188 -23.46 -1.36 13.48
N ASN A 189 -24.74 -1.35 13.85
CA ASN A 189 -25.42 -2.44 14.58
C ASN A 189 -25.99 -3.54 13.66
N GLY A 190 -25.80 -3.42 12.34
CA GLY A 190 -26.24 -4.39 11.34
C GLY A 190 -27.68 -4.23 10.85
N GLN A 191 -28.43 -3.24 11.34
CA GLN A 191 -29.78 -2.97 10.84
C GLN A 191 -29.73 -2.29 9.47
N LEU A 192 -30.65 -2.67 8.58
CA LEU A 192 -30.82 -2.03 7.27
C LEU A 192 -31.25 -0.56 7.49
N LYS A 193 -30.69 0.34 6.68
CA LYS A 193 -31.05 1.78 6.70
C LYS A 193 -32.31 2.03 5.90
#